data_4058d8f5b7d77e110fb7e567fde28f43
#
_entry.id   4058d8f5b7d77e110fb7e567fde28f43
#
_cell.length_a   1.000
_cell.length_b   1.000
_cell.length_c   1.000
_cell.angle_alpha   90.00
_cell.angle_beta   90.00
_cell.angle_gamma   90.00
#
_symmetry.space_group_name_H-M   'P 1'
#
loop_
_entity.id
_entity.type
_entity.pdbx_description
1 polymer ?
#
loop_
_entity_poly.entity_id
_entity_poly.type
_entity_poly.pdbx_seq_one_letter_code
_entity_poly.pdbx_strand_id
1 'polypeptide(L)'
;MKRRLNNIKTIKAASLTLLCCLIFLGCTDDKASSRSNSLPYFGEFDIELTTGADGTAQADTSYYPIPKFSFLNQDSLWITQKDYEGYITLVDFFFTDCPSICPVMSAQMARLQTKFSLEHPDLPIRFLSFSVKPETDTPDKLKRYATGIGADLSRWNFLTGKPQDIYDLAQDGFLLTAFPSDTAAGGIFHTDKVTLLDRSLRMRGYYDGTSTKSMDQLFTDAITLSKES
;
A
#
# COMPACT_ATOMS: atom_id res chain seq x y z
N MET A 1 -76.11 26.81 -38.67
CA MET A 1 -75.40 28.00 -38.15
C MET A 1 -74.75 27.64 -36.81
N LYS A 2 -73.59 27.01 -36.81
CA LYS A 2 -72.74 26.74 -35.62
C LYS A 2 -71.33 26.43 -36.13
N ARG A 3 -70.51 27.41 -36.25
CA ARG A 3 -69.06 27.31 -36.39
C ARG A 3 -68.43 28.58 -35.80
N ARG A 4 -67.71 28.41 -34.71
CA ARG A 4 -66.62 29.23 -34.16
C ARG A 4 -66.65 29.11 -32.64
N LEU A 5 -65.80 28.25 -32.13
CA LEU A 5 -65.27 28.33 -30.76
C LEU A 5 -64.40 27.08 -30.51
N ASN A 6 -63.27 26.99 -31.21
CA ASN A 6 -62.29 25.91 -30.85
C ASN A 6 -60.84 26.31 -31.19
N ASN A 7 -60.46 27.58 -31.04
CA ASN A 7 -59.09 27.97 -31.37
C ASN A 7 -58.36 28.83 -30.29
N ILE A 8 -58.82 28.83 -29.05
CA ILE A 8 -58.17 29.68 -28.03
C ILE A 8 -57.54 28.86 -26.86
N LYS A 9 -57.71 27.53 -26.82
CA LYS A 9 -57.17 26.73 -25.73
C LYS A 9 -55.84 26.04 -26.00
N THR A 10 -55.33 26.06 -27.24
CA THR A 10 -54.06 25.37 -27.61
C THR A 10 -52.80 26.23 -27.51
N ILE A 11 -52.92 27.54 -27.38
CA ILE A 11 -51.74 28.45 -27.38
C ILE A 11 -51.21 28.67 -25.95
N LYS A 12 -51.96 28.39 -24.89
CA LYS A 12 -51.51 28.59 -23.52
C LYS A 12 -50.77 27.36 -22.91
N ALA A 13 -50.81 26.21 -23.53
CA ALA A 13 -50.15 25.00 -23.03
C ALA A 13 -48.72 24.85 -23.55
N ALA A 14 -48.39 25.46 -24.72
CA ALA A 14 -47.04 25.36 -25.29
C ALA A 14 -46.02 26.33 -24.67
N SER A 15 -46.47 27.40 -24.02
CA SER A 15 -45.57 28.40 -23.42
C SER A 15 -45.13 28.04 -21.99
N LEU A 16 -45.84 27.15 -21.31
CA LEU A 16 -45.51 26.77 -19.93
C LEU A 16 -44.55 25.58 -19.85
N THR A 17 -44.47 24.74 -20.90
CA THR A 17 -43.52 23.61 -20.98
C THR A 17 -42.14 24.05 -21.42
N LEU A 18 -41.96 25.19 -22.09
CA LEU A 18 -40.63 25.68 -22.50
C LEU A 18 -39.88 26.39 -21.35
N LEU A 19 -40.59 26.86 -20.32
CA LEU A 19 -39.95 27.53 -19.16
C LEU A 19 -39.45 26.56 -18.11
N CYS A 20 -39.95 25.31 -18.09
CA CYS A 20 -39.49 24.29 -17.14
C CYS A 20 -38.20 23.56 -17.55
N CYS A 21 -37.80 23.62 -18.81
CA CYS A 21 -36.56 22.98 -19.33
C CYS A 21 -35.30 23.83 -19.16
N LEU A 22 -35.42 25.10 -18.74
CA LEU A 22 -34.25 25.99 -18.56
C LEU A 22 -33.69 26.06 -17.14
N ILE A 23 -34.26 25.30 -16.19
CA ILE A 23 -33.80 25.34 -14.78
C ILE A 23 -32.89 24.15 -14.43
N PHE A 24 -32.67 23.19 -15.35
CA PHE A 24 -31.80 22.02 -15.11
C PHE A 24 -30.40 22.11 -15.71
N LEU A 25 -29.97 23.29 -16.18
CA LEU A 25 -28.59 23.52 -16.67
C LEU A 25 -27.77 24.34 -15.67
N GLY A 26 -27.62 23.83 -14.46
CA GLY A 26 -26.84 24.54 -13.49
C GLY A 26 -26.62 23.77 -12.21
N CYS A 27 -25.87 22.66 -12.28
CA CYS A 27 -25.07 22.09 -11.19
C CYS A 27 -24.23 20.95 -11.76
N THR A 28 -23.21 21.29 -12.53
CA THR A 28 -22.02 20.45 -12.59
C THR A 28 -21.01 21.08 -11.63
N ASP A 29 -21.19 20.84 -10.33
CA ASP A 29 -20.09 20.91 -9.40
C ASP A 29 -19.19 19.70 -9.66
N ASP A 30 -18.51 19.70 -10.79
CA ASP A 30 -17.25 19.02 -10.96
C ASP A 30 -16.18 19.74 -10.12
N LYS A 31 -16.31 19.64 -8.77
CA LYS A 31 -15.14 19.59 -7.93
C LYS A 31 -14.43 18.29 -8.30
N ALA A 32 -13.74 18.28 -9.43
CA ALA A 32 -12.58 17.44 -9.61
C ALA A 32 -11.66 17.79 -8.42
N SER A 33 -11.79 17.04 -7.33
CA SER A 33 -10.77 16.97 -6.31
C SER A 33 -9.48 16.74 -7.09
N SER A 34 -8.59 17.72 -7.12
CA SER A 34 -7.24 17.54 -7.61
C SER A 34 -6.67 16.45 -6.70
N ARG A 35 -6.75 15.21 -7.13
CA ARG A 35 -6.04 14.12 -6.48
C ARG A 35 -4.59 14.55 -6.54
N SER A 36 -4.04 14.91 -5.40
CA SER A 36 -2.60 14.99 -5.24
C SER A 36 -2.03 13.75 -5.92
N ASN A 37 -1.11 13.91 -6.87
CA ASN A 37 -0.43 12.80 -7.52
C ASN A 37 0.45 12.01 -6.54
N SER A 38 0.50 12.41 -5.27
CA SER A 38 1.25 11.76 -4.19
C SER A 38 0.41 10.68 -3.52
N LEU A 39 1.05 9.56 -3.21
CA LEU A 39 0.45 8.49 -2.42
C LEU A 39 0.21 8.95 -0.97
N PRO A 40 -0.84 8.43 -0.31
CA PRO A 40 -1.10 8.72 1.09
C PRO A 40 0.05 8.23 1.99
N TYR A 41 0.11 8.79 3.20
CA TYR A 41 0.96 8.30 4.27
C TYR A 41 0.12 7.51 5.27
N PHE A 42 0.74 6.51 5.90
CA PHE A 42 0.17 5.69 6.97
C PHE A 42 1.15 5.66 8.16
N GLY A 43 0.63 5.34 9.34
CA GLY A 43 1.45 5.22 10.55
C GLY A 43 1.33 6.43 11.47
N GLU A 44 2.26 6.52 12.40
CA GLU A 44 2.31 7.62 13.37
C GLU A 44 2.71 8.94 12.69
N PHE A 45 2.13 10.03 13.18
CA PHE A 45 2.43 11.37 12.68
C PHE A 45 2.27 12.41 13.80
N ASP A 46 2.99 13.53 13.64
CA ASP A 46 2.80 14.75 14.42
C ASP A 46 2.18 15.84 13.57
N ILE A 47 1.39 16.70 14.20
CA ILE A 47 0.83 17.90 13.58
C ILE A 47 1.39 19.10 14.32
N GLU A 48 2.16 19.93 13.62
CA GLU A 48 2.59 21.24 14.11
C GLU A 48 1.71 22.33 13.52
N LEU A 49 1.08 23.12 14.41
CA LEU A 49 0.27 24.26 14.00
C LEU A 49 1.15 25.51 13.97
N THR A 50 1.34 26.07 12.79
CA THR A 50 2.07 27.32 12.58
C THR A 50 1.10 28.42 12.15
N THR A 51 1.44 29.68 12.45
CA THR A 51 0.67 30.84 11.98
C THR A 51 1.44 31.48 10.84
N GLY A 52 0.84 31.52 9.66
CA GLY A 52 1.40 32.20 8.51
C GLY A 52 1.54 33.71 8.75
N ALA A 53 2.34 34.40 7.95
CA ALA A 53 2.54 35.83 8.03
C ALA A 53 1.25 36.66 7.83
N ASP A 54 0.23 36.06 7.22
CA ASP A 54 -1.11 36.59 6.99
C ASP A 54 -2.12 36.29 8.12
N GLY A 55 -1.66 35.63 9.19
CA GLY A 55 -2.49 35.22 10.33
C GLY A 55 -3.29 33.96 10.12
N THR A 56 -3.13 33.25 8.99
CA THR A 56 -3.78 31.97 8.74
C THR A 56 -3.09 30.86 9.52
N ALA A 57 -3.88 29.95 10.15
CA ALA A 57 -3.35 28.75 10.76
C ALA A 57 -2.99 27.75 9.65
N GLN A 58 -1.76 27.27 9.68
CA GLN A 58 -1.27 26.20 8.81
C GLN A 58 -0.91 24.99 9.67
N ALA A 59 -1.35 23.81 9.23
CA ALA A 59 -0.97 22.55 9.84
C ALA A 59 0.11 21.89 8.98
N ASP A 60 1.26 21.65 9.58
CA ASP A 60 2.31 20.79 9.00
C ASP A 60 2.24 19.40 9.61
N THR A 61 2.26 18.38 8.80
CA THR A 61 2.12 16.97 9.23
C THR A 61 3.40 16.21 8.91
N SER A 62 4.07 15.78 9.96
CA SER A 62 5.30 14.97 9.86
C SER A 62 4.98 13.50 10.14
N TYR A 63 5.20 12.61 9.15
CA TYR A 63 5.01 11.17 9.29
C TYR A 63 6.31 10.49 9.69
N TYR A 64 6.24 9.59 10.67
CA TYR A 64 7.39 8.86 11.15
C TYR A 64 7.74 7.67 10.23
N PRO A 65 9.04 7.34 10.10
CA PRO A 65 9.47 6.10 9.48
C PRO A 65 9.11 4.90 10.36
N ILE A 66 9.13 3.69 9.79
CA ILE A 66 9.03 2.46 10.58
C ILE A 66 10.09 2.43 11.69
N PRO A 67 9.82 1.74 12.83
CA PRO A 67 10.78 1.61 13.92
C PRO A 67 12.10 0.99 13.48
N LYS A 68 13.14 1.25 14.25
CA LYS A 68 14.44 0.61 14.07
C LYS A 68 14.34 -0.87 14.35
N PHE A 69 15.01 -1.66 13.51
CA PHE A 69 15.11 -3.11 13.70
C PHE A 69 16.52 -3.60 13.41
N SER A 70 16.84 -4.80 13.91
CA SER A 70 18.09 -5.51 13.61
C SER A 70 17.82 -7.02 13.68
N PHE A 71 17.87 -7.70 12.51
CA PHE A 71 17.57 -9.11 12.38
C PHE A 71 18.58 -9.81 11.47
N LEU A 72 18.69 -11.15 11.60
CA LEU A 72 19.56 -11.95 10.73
C LEU A 72 18.81 -12.24 9.41
N ASN A 73 19.53 -12.11 8.30
CA ASN A 73 19.01 -12.55 7.01
C ASN A 73 19.35 -14.02 6.72
N GLN A 74 18.92 -14.50 5.56
CA GLN A 74 19.18 -15.85 5.04
C GLN A 74 20.66 -16.24 4.91
N ASP A 75 21.56 -15.26 4.93
CA ASP A 75 23.03 -15.44 4.87
C ASP A 75 23.69 -15.25 6.24
N SER A 76 22.88 -15.20 7.30
CA SER A 76 23.33 -14.95 8.69
C SER A 76 24.03 -13.59 8.89
N LEU A 77 23.69 -12.61 8.06
CA LEU A 77 24.16 -11.24 8.19
C LEU A 77 23.11 -10.39 8.92
N TRP A 78 23.58 -9.49 9.78
CA TRP A 78 22.72 -8.53 10.45
C TRP A 78 22.26 -7.47 9.47
N ILE A 79 20.95 -7.33 9.36
CA ILE A 79 20.26 -6.35 8.50
C ILE A 79 19.46 -5.40 9.41
N THR A 80 19.55 -4.12 9.10
CA THR A 80 18.89 -3.05 9.84
C THR A 80 18.01 -2.22 8.89
N GLN A 81 17.17 -1.35 9.43
CA GLN A 81 16.40 -0.40 8.60
C GLN A 81 17.31 0.51 7.76
N LYS A 82 18.54 0.80 8.20
CA LYS A 82 19.49 1.63 7.45
C LYS A 82 19.90 1.04 6.10
N ASP A 83 19.86 -0.28 5.97
CA ASP A 83 20.17 -0.98 4.72
C ASP A 83 19.10 -0.76 3.65
N TYR A 84 17.97 -0.14 4.03
CA TYR A 84 16.81 0.15 3.17
C TYR A 84 16.55 1.64 2.96
N GLU A 85 17.25 2.53 3.69
CA GLU A 85 17.19 3.98 3.46
C GLU A 85 17.59 4.31 2.01
N GLY A 86 16.83 5.18 1.36
CA GLY A 86 17.04 5.55 -0.05
C GLY A 86 16.41 4.58 -1.06
N TYR A 87 15.86 3.45 -0.61
CA TYR A 87 15.17 2.48 -1.46
C TYR A 87 13.65 2.54 -1.26
N ILE A 88 12.90 2.30 -2.32
CA ILE A 88 11.48 1.96 -2.22
C ILE A 88 11.42 0.49 -1.86
N THR A 89 10.72 0.14 -0.79
CA THR A 89 10.75 -1.21 -0.25
C THR A 89 9.36 -1.83 -0.18
N LEU A 90 9.25 -3.06 -0.69
CA LEU A 90 8.08 -3.91 -0.54
C LEU A 90 8.31 -4.85 0.64
N VAL A 91 7.39 -4.83 1.62
CA VAL A 91 7.55 -5.58 2.87
C VAL A 91 6.38 -6.52 3.08
N ASP A 92 6.67 -7.78 3.44
CA ASP A 92 5.66 -8.73 3.90
C ASP A 92 6.09 -9.49 5.16
N PHE A 93 5.10 -10.11 5.82
CA PHE A 93 5.27 -10.99 6.97
C PHE A 93 4.77 -12.38 6.58
N PHE A 94 5.64 -13.39 6.69
CA PHE A 94 5.41 -14.73 6.18
C PHE A 94 6.01 -15.80 7.10
N PHE A 95 5.84 -17.08 6.78
CA PHE A 95 6.67 -18.18 7.29
C PHE A 95 6.77 -19.31 6.25
N THR A 96 7.88 -20.05 6.29
CA THR A 96 8.25 -20.97 5.22
C THR A 96 7.32 -22.17 5.06
N ASP A 97 6.73 -22.66 6.15
CA ASP A 97 5.84 -23.83 6.18
C ASP A 97 4.35 -23.46 6.19
N CYS A 98 4.00 -22.25 5.77
CA CYS A 98 2.60 -21.82 5.70
C CYS A 98 1.83 -22.66 4.67
N PRO A 99 0.74 -23.32 5.08
CA PRO A 99 0.00 -24.19 4.15
C PRO A 99 -1.06 -23.43 3.33
N SER A 100 -1.15 -22.10 3.46
CA SER A 100 -2.27 -21.34 2.88
C SER A 100 -1.82 -20.16 2.02
N ILE A 101 -1.71 -18.95 2.58
CA ILE A 101 -1.55 -17.71 1.81
C ILE A 101 -0.11 -17.37 1.43
N CYS A 102 0.90 -17.75 2.25
CA CYS A 102 2.29 -17.36 1.98
C CYS A 102 2.82 -17.83 0.62
N PRO A 103 2.53 -19.08 0.13
CA PRO A 103 2.99 -19.46 -1.19
C PRO A 103 2.47 -18.54 -2.30
N VAL A 104 1.21 -18.07 -2.18
CA VAL A 104 0.61 -17.15 -3.14
C VAL A 104 1.26 -15.77 -3.05
N MET A 105 1.43 -15.25 -1.83
CA MET A 105 2.08 -13.95 -1.60
C MET A 105 3.52 -13.95 -2.12
N SER A 106 4.30 -14.98 -1.77
CA SER A 106 5.70 -15.09 -2.22
C SER A 106 5.81 -15.21 -3.74
N ALA A 107 4.90 -15.94 -4.40
CA ALA A 107 4.84 -16.00 -5.85
C ALA A 107 4.54 -14.63 -6.48
N GLN A 108 3.64 -13.84 -5.88
CA GLN A 108 3.35 -12.49 -6.34
C GLN A 108 4.54 -11.54 -6.13
N MET A 109 5.23 -11.63 -5.00
CA MET A 109 6.44 -10.85 -4.72
C MET A 109 7.55 -11.18 -5.72
N ALA A 110 7.81 -12.49 -6.00
CA ALA A 110 8.78 -12.92 -7.00
C ALA A 110 8.42 -12.45 -8.42
N ARG A 111 7.12 -12.48 -8.76
CA ARG A 111 6.61 -11.92 -10.01
C ARG A 111 6.92 -10.42 -10.12
N LEU A 112 6.65 -9.65 -9.07
CA LEU A 112 6.95 -8.22 -9.08
C LEU A 112 8.45 -7.95 -9.13
N GLN A 113 9.27 -8.72 -8.42
CA GLN A 113 10.73 -8.57 -8.50
C GLN A 113 11.23 -8.76 -9.94
N THR A 114 10.75 -9.80 -10.62
CA THR A 114 11.07 -10.05 -12.03
C THR A 114 10.58 -8.90 -12.91
N LYS A 115 9.35 -8.43 -12.69
CA LYS A 115 8.77 -7.34 -13.46
C LYS A 115 9.56 -6.03 -13.31
N PHE A 116 9.94 -5.65 -12.08
CA PHE A 116 10.80 -4.49 -11.86
C PHE A 116 12.16 -4.64 -12.53
N SER A 117 12.77 -5.83 -12.46
CA SER A 117 14.08 -6.06 -13.08
C SER A 117 14.05 -5.96 -14.61
N LEU A 118 12.93 -6.31 -15.25
CA LEU A 118 12.77 -6.24 -16.70
C LEU A 118 12.33 -4.86 -17.20
N GLU A 119 11.36 -4.25 -16.52
CA GLU A 119 10.71 -3.02 -16.99
C GLU A 119 11.39 -1.75 -16.43
N HIS A 120 11.97 -1.85 -15.22
CA HIS A 120 12.55 -0.73 -14.49
C HIS A 120 13.84 -1.12 -13.75
N PRO A 121 14.90 -1.60 -14.45
CA PRO A 121 16.12 -2.12 -13.82
C PRO A 121 16.86 -1.10 -12.94
N ASP A 122 16.74 0.19 -13.26
CA ASP A 122 17.43 1.28 -12.57
C ASP A 122 16.67 1.81 -11.33
N LEU A 123 15.43 1.36 -11.12
CA LEU A 123 14.69 1.79 -9.93
C LEU A 123 15.33 1.19 -8.66
N PRO A 124 15.52 2.00 -7.61
CA PRO A 124 16.06 1.55 -6.34
C PRO A 124 14.97 0.81 -5.53
N ILE A 125 14.56 -0.36 -6.03
CA ILE A 125 13.55 -1.22 -5.41
C ILE A 125 14.24 -2.33 -4.62
N ARG A 126 13.76 -2.57 -3.38
CA ARG A 126 14.14 -3.68 -2.52
C ARG A 126 12.93 -4.42 -1.98
N PHE A 127 13.17 -5.65 -1.57
CA PHE A 127 12.17 -6.54 -1.01
C PHE A 127 12.62 -7.00 0.37
N LEU A 128 11.67 -7.14 1.30
CA LEU A 128 11.96 -7.47 2.68
C LEU A 128 10.85 -8.35 3.23
N SER A 129 11.18 -9.56 3.63
CA SER A 129 10.23 -10.52 4.20
C SER A 129 10.65 -10.89 5.61
N PHE A 130 9.77 -10.66 6.60
CA PHE A 130 9.99 -11.03 7.99
C PHE A 130 9.31 -12.34 8.30
N SER A 131 10.08 -13.34 8.82
CA SER A 131 9.46 -14.58 9.27
C SER A 131 8.76 -14.37 10.62
N VAL A 132 7.46 -14.65 10.66
CA VAL A 132 6.67 -14.66 11.90
C VAL A 132 6.76 -15.98 12.65
N LYS A 133 7.59 -16.91 12.18
CA LYS A 133 7.87 -18.21 12.85
C LYS A 133 9.39 -18.44 12.99
N PRO A 134 10.12 -17.50 13.60
CA PRO A 134 11.58 -17.51 13.61
C PRO A 134 12.17 -18.70 14.39
N GLU A 135 11.40 -19.35 15.27
CA GLU A 135 11.84 -20.55 16.00
C GLU A 135 12.15 -21.72 15.04
N THR A 136 11.47 -21.77 13.91
CA THR A 136 11.65 -22.82 12.89
C THR A 136 12.32 -22.31 11.64
N ASP A 137 12.19 -21.03 11.34
CA ASP A 137 12.71 -20.40 10.13
C ASP A 137 14.12 -19.86 10.36
N THR A 138 15.07 -20.80 10.46
CA THR A 138 16.51 -20.50 10.54
C THR A 138 17.03 -19.83 9.25
N PRO A 139 18.18 -19.12 9.28
CA PRO A 139 18.79 -18.57 8.07
C PRO A 139 18.91 -19.57 6.91
N ASP A 140 19.40 -20.78 7.19
CA ASP A 140 19.53 -21.84 6.16
C ASP A 140 18.17 -22.25 5.56
N LYS A 141 17.11 -22.30 6.38
CA LYS A 141 15.77 -22.62 5.91
C LYS A 141 15.21 -21.49 5.06
N LEU A 142 15.39 -20.24 5.48
CA LEU A 142 15.05 -19.05 4.71
C LEU A 142 15.77 -19.01 3.38
N LYS A 143 17.06 -19.36 3.34
CA LYS A 143 17.84 -19.42 2.10
C LYS A 143 17.30 -20.46 1.11
N ARG A 144 16.97 -21.66 1.61
CA ARG A 144 16.33 -22.70 0.76
C ARG A 144 14.98 -22.25 0.23
N TYR A 145 14.16 -21.64 1.08
CA TYR A 145 12.86 -21.11 0.69
C TYR A 145 13.00 -20.05 -0.40
N ALA A 146 13.83 -19.02 -0.17
CA ALA A 146 14.11 -17.95 -1.10
C ALA A 146 14.59 -18.46 -2.47
N THR A 147 15.51 -19.44 -2.45
CA THR A 147 15.99 -20.11 -3.67
C THR A 147 14.85 -20.85 -4.39
N GLY A 148 14.00 -21.54 -3.62
CA GLY A 148 12.88 -22.31 -4.16
C GLY A 148 11.80 -21.46 -4.87
N ILE A 149 11.60 -20.22 -4.44
CA ILE A 149 10.68 -19.26 -5.08
C ILE A 149 11.35 -18.41 -6.17
N GLY A 150 12.65 -18.60 -6.44
CA GLY A 150 13.40 -17.83 -7.44
C GLY A 150 13.69 -16.38 -7.03
N ALA A 151 13.83 -16.08 -5.73
CA ALA A 151 14.14 -14.76 -5.25
C ALA A 151 15.56 -14.32 -5.66
N ASP A 152 15.72 -13.10 -6.16
CA ASP A 152 17.01 -12.45 -6.36
C ASP A 152 17.50 -11.87 -5.01
N LEU A 153 18.38 -12.57 -4.35
CA LEU A 153 18.90 -12.24 -3.03
C LEU A 153 19.79 -10.97 -3.01
N SER A 154 20.14 -10.42 -4.15
CA SER A 154 20.82 -9.13 -4.21
C SER A 154 19.87 -7.95 -3.88
N ARG A 155 18.56 -8.16 -4.01
CA ARG A 155 17.51 -7.16 -3.80
C ARG A 155 16.46 -7.58 -2.76
N TRP A 156 16.49 -8.83 -2.28
CA TRP A 156 15.47 -9.38 -1.38
C TRP A 156 16.12 -10.09 -0.19
N ASN A 157 15.83 -9.60 1.03
CA ASN A 157 16.24 -10.26 2.25
C ASN A 157 15.05 -10.92 2.95
N PHE A 158 15.30 -12.09 3.50
CA PHE A 158 14.38 -12.86 4.34
C PHE A 158 14.93 -12.87 5.76
N LEU A 159 14.21 -12.25 6.69
CA LEU A 159 14.71 -11.97 8.03
C LEU A 159 14.10 -12.88 9.08
N THR A 160 14.94 -13.25 10.06
CA THR A 160 14.58 -14.01 11.25
C THR A 160 15.24 -13.41 12.48
N GLY A 161 14.67 -13.67 13.68
CA GLY A 161 15.18 -13.10 14.91
C GLY A 161 14.42 -13.58 16.13
N LYS A 162 14.29 -12.74 17.17
CA LYS A 162 13.45 -13.06 18.31
C LYS A 162 11.98 -12.90 17.94
N PRO A 163 11.11 -13.86 18.30
CA PRO A 163 9.69 -13.80 17.94
C PRO A 163 9.02 -12.51 18.37
N GLN A 164 9.20 -12.09 19.63
CA GLN A 164 8.55 -10.90 20.17
C GLN A 164 8.97 -9.63 19.43
N ASP A 165 10.26 -9.48 19.10
CA ASP A 165 10.76 -8.30 18.39
C ASP A 165 10.14 -8.19 16.97
N ILE A 166 9.85 -9.36 16.34
CA ILE A 166 9.19 -9.40 15.03
C ILE A 166 7.70 -9.09 15.15
N TYR A 167 7.02 -9.61 16.18
CA TYR A 167 5.61 -9.33 16.42
C TYR A 167 5.38 -7.87 16.78
N ASP A 168 6.22 -7.30 17.66
CA ASP A 168 6.15 -5.88 18.00
C ASP A 168 6.39 -5.00 16.77
N LEU A 169 7.38 -5.34 15.94
CA LEU A 169 7.62 -4.62 14.70
C LEU A 169 6.41 -4.70 13.74
N ALA A 170 5.78 -5.87 13.61
CA ALA A 170 4.59 -6.03 12.78
C ALA A 170 3.41 -5.19 13.31
N GLN A 171 3.14 -5.25 14.62
CA GLN A 171 1.97 -4.60 15.22
C GLN A 171 2.17 -3.10 15.38
N ASP A 172 3.26 -2.69 16.00
CA ASP A 172 3.50 -1.28 16.33
C ASP A 172 4.16 -0.53 15.18
N GLY A 173 5.04 -1.21 14.42
CA GLY A 173 5.79 -0.60 13.33
C GLY A 173 5.05 -0.57 12.01
N PHE A 174 4.36 -1.65 11.68
CA PHE A 174 3.65 -1.78 10.40
C PHE A 174 2.12 -1.74 10.55
N LEU A 175 1.59 -1.64 11.77
CA LEU A 175 0.15 -1.68 12.09
C LEU A 175 -0.54 -2.93 11.51
N LEU A 176 0.18 -4.04 11.49
CA LEU A 176 -0.25 -5.32 10.94
C LEU A 176 -0.40 -6.36 12.04
N THR A 177 -1.33 -7.28 11.84
CA THR A 177 -1.57 -8.35 12.83
C THR A 177 -0.57 -9.50 12.63
N ALA A 178 0.17 -9.84 13.67
CA ALA A 178 1.02 -11.03 13.74
C ALA A 178 1.11 -11.51 15.19
N PHE A 179 0.61 -12.71 15.49
CA PHE A 179 0.71 -13.33 16.82
C PHE A 179 0.47 -14.84 16.76
N PRO A 180 0.99 -15.62 17.72
CA PRO A 180 0.71 -17.04 17.86
C PRO A 180 -0.80 -17.29 18.06
N SER A 181 -1.35 -18.32 17.40
CA SER A 181 -2.77 -18.68 17.53
C SER A 181 -2.97 -20.17 17.26
N ASP A 182 -3.53 -20.88 18.21
CA ASP A 182 -3.85 -22.31 18.10
C ASP A 182 -4.91 -22.59 17.03
N THR A 183 -5.69 -21.59 16.63
CA THR A 183 -6.74 -21.71 15.62
C THR A 183 -6.29 -21.32 14.21
N ALA A 184 -5.12 -20.67 14.08
CA ALA A 184 -4.61 -20.26 12.78
C ALA A 184 -3.88 -21.42 12.07
N ALA A 185 -3.96 -21.45 10.75
CA ALA A 185 -3.21 -22.38 9.92
C ALA A 185 -1.71 -22.22 10.15
N GLY A 186 -1.02 -23.28 10.59
CA GLY A 186 0.39 -23.25 10.93
C GLY A 186 0.73 -22.62 12.29
N GLY A 187 -0.27 -22.32 13.14
CA GLY A 187 -0.08 -21.86 14.52
C GLY A 187 0.22 -20.37 14.68
N ILE A 188 0.15 -19.59 13.60
CA ILE A 188 0.37 -18.13 13.59
C ILE A 188 -0.73 -17.44 12.81
N PHE A 189 -1.37 -16.45 13.42
CA PHE A 189 -2.20 -15.51 12.72
C PHE A 189 -1.32 -14.39 12.16
N HIS A 190 -1.37 -14.16 10.86
CA HIS A 190 -0.67 -13.07 10.21
C HIS A 190 -1.51 -12.49 9.06
N THR A 191 -1.18 -11.29 8.66
CA THR A 191 -1.87 -10.57 7.59
C THR A 191 -1.50 -11.10 6.20
N ASP A 192 -2.39 -10.86 5.23
CA ASP A 192 -2.15 -11.02 3.79
C ASP A 192 -1.59 -9.77 3.11
N LYS A 193 -1.18 -8.76 3.89
CA LYS A 193 -0.77 -7.47 3.35
C LYS A 193 0.70 -7.41 2.98
N VAL A 194 0.95 -6.77 1.85
CA VAL A 194 2.27 -6.26 1.46
C VAL A 194 2.25 -4.75 1.66
N THR A 195 3.23 -4.23 2.38
CA THR A 195 3.38 -2.80 2.67
C THR A 195 4.38 -2.17 1.71
N LEU A 196 4.06 -1.00 1.19
CA LEU A 196 4.96 -0.17 0.38
C LEU A 196 5.57 0.92 1.25
N LEU A 197 6.91 0.98 1.29
CA LEU A 197 7.67 2.03 1.98
C LEU A 197 8.32 2.98 0.96
N ASP A 198 8.39 4.27 1.30
CA ASP A 198 9.17 5.24 0.57
C ASP A 198 10.67 5.20 0.95
N ARG A 199 11.48 6.04 0.31
CA ARG A 199 12.93 6.13 0.54
C ARG A 199 13.31 6.58 1.95
N SER A 200 12.39 7.19 2.68
CA SER A 200 12.54 7.58 4.09
C SER A 200 11.92 6.54 5.04
N LEU A 201 11.57 5.35 4.53
CA LEU A 201 10.97 4.24 5.28
C LEU A 201 9.59 4.57 5.88
N ARG A 202 8.85 5.51 5.31
CA ARG A 202 7.47 5.82 5.71
C ARG A 202 6.50 4.96 4.92
N MET A 203 5.43 4.52 5.56
CA MET A 203 4.43 3.67 4.92
C MET A 203 3.55 4.48 3.95
N ARG A 204 3.42 3.98 2.71
CA ARG A 204 2.70 4.65 1.63
C ARG A 204 1.55 3.81 1.07
N GLY A 205 1.38 2.58 1.51
CA GLY A 205 0.26 1.74 1.09
C GLY A 205 0.30 0.33 1.65
N TYR A 206 -0.89 -0.29 1.68
CA TYR A 206 -1.09 -1.70 2.00
C TYR A 206 -1.84 -2.37 0.86
N TYR A 207 -1.35 -3.51 0.42
CA TYR A 207 -1.86 -4.23 -0.74
C TYR A 207 -2.15 -5.67 -0.37
N ASP A 208 -3.24 -6.22 -0.89
CA ASP A 208 -3.55 -7.64 -0.74
C ASP A 208 -2.53 -8.47 -1.55
N GLY A 209 -1.61 -9.12 -0.84
CA GLY A 209 -0.54 -9.94 -1.42
C GLY A 209 -1.03 -11.20 -2.14
N THR A 210 -2.30 -11.59 -1.93
CA THR A 210 -2.92 -12.73 -2.62
C THR A 210 -3.62 -12.33 -3.92
N SER A 211 -3.88 -11.03 -4.13
CA SER A 211 -4.60 -10.49 -5.29
C SER A 211 -3.63 -9.96 -6.35
N THR A 212 -3.62 -10.58 -7.52
CA THR A 212 -2.82 -10.10 -8.67
C THR A 212 -3.14 -8.64 -9.01
N LYS A 213 -4.43 -8.24 -8.97
CA LYS A 213 -4.84 -6.86 -9.24
C LYS A 213 -4.26 -5.88 -8.21
N SER A 214 -4.29 -6.23 -6.93
CA SER A 214 -3.73 -5.39 -5.86
C SER A 214 -2.21 -5.27 -5.99
N MET A 215 -1.53 -6.36 -6.34
CA MET A 215 -0.08 -6.36 -6.55
C MET A 215 0.34 -5.61 -7.82
N ASP A 216 -0.49 -5.60 -8.88
CA ASP A 216 -0.26 -4.74 -10.05
C ASP A 216 -0.47 -3.25 -9.73
N GLN A 217 -1.40 -2.92 -8.82
CA GLN A 217 -1.52 -1.56 -8.30
C GLN A 217 -0.28 -1.17 -7.49
N LEU A 218 0.21 -2.05 -6.60
CA LEU A 218 1.46 -1.83 -5.86
C LEU A 218 2.63 -1.53 -6.80
N PHE A 219 2.76 -2.29 -7.90
CA PHE A 219 3.79 -2.03 -8.91
C PHE A 219 3.70 -0.61 -9.49
N THR A 220 2.49 -0.19 -9.87
CA THR A 220 2.22 1.15 -10.42
C THR A 220 2.51 2.25 -9.39
N ASP A 221 2.11 2.04 -8.14
CA ASP A 221 2.29 2.99 -7.05
C ASP A 221 3.77 3.12 -6.67
N ALA A 222 4.55 2.04 -6.68
CA ALA A 222 5.98 2.08 -6.46
C ALA A 222 6.72 2.91 -7.54
N ILE A 223 6.29 2.81 -8.80
CA ILE A 223 6.82 3.65 -9.89
C ILE A 223 6.42 5.11 -9.67
N THR A 224 5.19 5.39 -9.24
CA THR A 224 4.74 6.74 -8.92
C THR A 224 5.55 7.32 -7.77
N LEU A 225 5.75 6.53 -6.71
CA LEU A 225 6.53 6.90 -5.53
C LEU A 225 8.01 7.20 -5.88
N SER A 226 8.56 6.50 -6.87
CA SER A 226 9.94 6.73 -7.32
C SER A 226 10.17 8.12 -7.93
N LYS A 227 9.11 8.79 -8.36
CA LYS A 227 9.11 10.13 -8.97
C LYS A 227 8.81 11.23 -7.95
N GLU A 228 8.36 10.88 -6.75
CA GLU A 228 8.21 11.83 -5.65
C GLU A 228 9.59 12.23 -5.13
N SER A 229 9.80 13.52 -4.92
CA SER A 229 11.08 14.12 -4.49
C SER A 229 11.25 14.04 -2.99
#